data_377b5f580ec652c7c332f177610f9c9e
#
_entry.id   377b5f580ec652c7c332f177610f9c9e
#
_cell.length_a   1.000
_cell.length_b   1.000
_cell.length_c   1.000
_cell.angle_alpha   90.00
_cell.angle_beta   90.00
_cell.angle_gamma   90.00
#
_symmetry.space_group_name_H-M   'P 1'
#
loop_
_entity.id
_entity.type
_entity.pdbx_description
1 polymer ?
#
loop_
_entity_poly.entity_id
_entity_poly.type
_entity_poly.pdbx_seq_one_letter_code
_entity_poly.pdbx_strand_id
1 'polypeptide(L)'
;MYVLAMMLENREFEKKNIDWIHLLGASKVSDFFVLKKMQQLLNKLTNNRITLSTDSSSPGQYPIFGQMIWAPNWKDQVYNMLYFPKDGSKINYPTTGHVPSLIDHPGVKHLTYDLVKNYSTPAVTRLTYHNLYMYVYTAENVEKLVNSCPLEILAELIPNDLIQVLKSMEEMFTAPDPILVFERYRSYYVKYGGENVMNIDKDVIDNFFDFVPLSDAAHAKELKKQSKK
;
A
#
# COMPACT_ATOMS: atom_id res chain seq x y z
N MET A 1 10.75 0.58 4.60
CA MET A 1 11.23 1.89 5.06
C MET A 1 12.76 1.95 5.19
N TYR A 2 13.45 0.91 5.65
CA TYR A 2 14.92 0.90 5.69
C TYR A 2 15.54 1.12 4.30
N VAL A 3 15.03 0.44 3.26
CA VAL A 3 15.47 0.66 1.87
C VAL A 3 15.30 2.12 1.44
N LEU A 4 14.20 2.77 1.83
CA LEU A 4 14.00 4.21 1.57
C LEU A 4 15.09 5.06 2.24
N ALA A 5 15.42 4.78 3.51
CA ALA A 5 16.48 5.50 4.23
C ALA A 5 17.84 5.34 3.53
N MET A 6 18.18 4.12 3.09
CA MET A 6 19.41 3.87 2.33
C MET A 6 19.42 4.58 0.97
N MET A 7 18.29 4.60 0.24
CA MET A 7 18.21 5.32 -1.03
C MET A 7 18.39 6.84 -0.84
N LEU A 8 17.88 7.40 0.26
CA LEU A 8 18.10 8.80 0.62
C LEU A 8 19.56 9.06 0.97
N GLU A 9 20.16 8.20 1.82
CA GLU A 9 21.57 8.27 2.20
C GLU A 9 22.50 8.27 0.99
N ASN A 10 22.26 7.36 0.04
CA ASN A 10 23.04 7.23 -1.19
C ASN A 10 22.63 8.22 -2.30
N ARG A 11 21.71 9.15 -2.00
CA ARG A 11 21.18 10.15 -2.95
C ARG A 11 20.64 9.54 -4.25
N GLU A 12 20.08 8.32 -4.18
CA GLU A 12 19.60 7.62 -5.37
C GLU A 12 18.50 8.40 -6.10
N PHE A 13 17.66 9.15 -5.36
CA PHE A 13 16.60 9.96 -5.95
C PHE A 13 17.10 11.23 -6.67
N GLU A 14 18.33 11.66 -6.42
CA GLU A 14 18.95 12.77 -7.14
C GLU A 14 19.48 12.33 -8.51
N LYS A 15 19.76 11.04 -8.68
CA LYS A 15 20.17 10.46 -9.96
C LYS A 15 18.99 10.49 -10.94
N LYS A 16 19.23 10.90 -12.18
CA LYS A 16 18.17 11.07 -13.19
C LYS A 16 17.74 9.76 -13.88
N ASN A 17 18.14 8.61 -13.36
CA ASN A 17 17.84 7.29 -13.91
C ASN A 17 16.61 6.61 -13.28
N ILE A 18 15.99 7.23 -12.24
CA ILE A 18 14.78 6.74 -11.61
C ILE A 18 13.66 7.75 -11.83
N ASP A 19 12.62 7.37 -12.54
CA ASP A 19 11.41 8.15 -12.79
C ASP A 19 10.14 7.43 -12.30
N TRP A 20 10.27 6.15 -11.98
CA TRP A 20 9.16 5.32 -11.52
C TRP A 20 9.61 4.28 -10.49
N ILE A 21 8.81 4.12 -9.42
CA ILE A 21 9.00 3.11 -8.39
C ILE A 21 7.69 2.35 -8.23
N HIS A 22 7.75 1.03 -8.35
CA HIS A 22 6.62 0.15 -8.14
C HIS A 22 6.77 -0.63 -6.84
N LEU A 23 5.75 -0.53 -5.97
CA LEU A 23 5.71 -1.22 -4.68
C LEU A 23 4.63 -2.29 -4.71
N LEU A 24 5.03 -3.53 -4.51
CA LEU A 24 4.14 -4.69 -4.58
C LEU A 24 3.35 -4.87 -3.28
N GLY A 25 2.09 -5.25 -3.42
CA GLY A 25 1.30 -5.82 -2.34
C GLY A 25 0.77 -4.83 -1.30
N ALA A 26 0.69 -3.53 -1.59
CA ALA A 26 0.05 -2.57 -0.69
C ALA A 26 -1.45 -2.82 -0.60
N SER A 27 -1.93 -3.29 0.55
CA SER A 27 -3.32 -3.75 0.70
C SER A 27 -4.05 -3.17 1.91
N LYS A 28 -3.34 -2.61 2.88
CA LYS A 28 -3.92 -2.05 4.10
C LYS A 28 -4.21 -0.57 3.95
N VAL A 29 -5.11 -0.06 4.77
CA VAL A 29 -5.40 1.38 4.83
C VAL A 29 -4.14 2.18 5.19
N SER A 30 -3.33 1.67 6.12
CA SER A 30 -2.04 2.27 6.50
C SER A 30 -1.06 2.39 5.34
N ASP A 31 -1.07 1.43 4.41
CA ASP A 31 -0.15 1.44 3.28
C ASP A 31 -0.38 2.68 2.40
N PHE A 32 -1.65 3.08 2.21
CA PHE A 32 -1.96 4.29 1.45
C PHE A 32 -1.44 5.56 2.10
N PHE A 33 -1.53 5.69 3.43
CA PHE A 33 -0.95 6.84 4.14
C PHE A 33 0.56 6.93 3.91
N VAL A 34 1.26 5.81 4.08
CA VAL A 34 2.71 5.74 3.86
C VAL A 34 3.07 6.06 2.41
N LEU A 35 2.37 5.44 1.43
CA LEU A 35 2.64 5.64 0.01
C LEU A 35 2.35 7.07 -0.45
N LYS A 36 1.22 7.65 -0.03
CA LYS A 36 0.87 9.02 -0.40
C LYS A 36 1.80 10.04 0.25
N LYS A 37 2.23 9.78 1.49
CA LYS A 37 3.25 10.61 2.15
C LYS A 37 4.60 10.51 1.43
N MET A 38 5.02 9.31 1.08
CA MET A 38 6.25 9.09 0.31
C MET A 38 6.19 9.81 -1.05
N GLN A 39 5.06 9.69 -1.78
CA GLN A 39 4.89 10.41 -3.04
C GLN A 39 4.97 11.93 -2.86
N GLN A 40 4.33 12.47 -1.82
CA GLN A 40 4.38 13.90 -1.50
C GLN A 40 5.83 14.38 -1.27
N LEU A 41 6.61 13.60 -0.52
CA LEU A 41 8.01 13.94 -0.21
C LEU A 41 8.91 13.79 -1.43
N LEU A 42 8.75 12.73 -2.23
CA LEU A 42 9.45 12.55 -3.50
C LEU A 42 9.13 13.66 -4.50
N ASN A 43 7.88 14.09 -4.58
CA ASN A 43 7.49 15.21 -5.42
C ASN A 43 8.26 16.49 -5.08
N LYS A 44 8.41 16.78 -3.79
CA LYS A 44 9.19 17.93 -3.31
C LYS A 44 10.68 17.78 -3.62
N LEU A 45 11.25 16.58 -3.36
CA LEU A 45 12.67 16.31 -3.56
C LEU A 45 13.06 16.31 -5.04
N THR A 46 12.21 15.78 -5.92
CA THR A 46 12.56 15.51 -7.32
C THR A 46 11.80 16.37 -8.34
N ASN A 47 11.08 17.39 -7.86
CA ASN A 47 10.21 18.24 -8.67
C ASN A 47 9.21 17.43 -9.53
N ASN A 48 8.47 16.53 -8.89
CA ASN A 48 7.47 15.64 -9.49
C ASN A 48 8.02 14.65 -10.55
N ARG A 49 9.32 14.39 -10.57
CA ARG A 49 9.92 13.49 -11.56
C ARG A 49 9.60 12.02 -11.26
N ILE A 50 9.61 11.63 -9.98
CA ILE A 50 9.43 10.22 -9.59
C ILE A 50 7.97 9.95 -9.27
N THR A 51 7.39 8.96 -9.93
CA THR A 51 6.04 8.48 -9.68
C THR A 51 6.07 7.16 -8.90
N LEU A 52 5.27 7.07 -7.84
CA LEU A 52 5.01 5.81 -7.15
C LEU A 52 3.77 5.14 -7.72
N SER A 53 3.85 3.83 -7.88
CA SER A 53 2.69 2.99 -8.14
C SER A 53 2.68 1.78 -7.22
N THR A 54 1.52 1.18 -7.04
CA THR A 54 1.35 -0.05 -6.28
C THR A 54 0.30 -0.92 -6.93
N ASP A 55 0.38 -2.22 -6.66
CA ASP A 55 -0.67 -3.17 -6.97
C ASP A 55 -1.21 -3.84 -5.70
N SER A 56 -2.36 -4.43 -5.83
CA SER A 56 -2.92 -5.33 -4.82
C SER A 56 -3.92 -6.27 -5.47
N SER A 57 -3.77 -7.55 -5.20
CA SER A 57 -4.77 -8.57 -5.57
C SER A 57 -5.95 -8.62 -4.59
N SER A 58 -5.84 -7.99 -3.42
CA SER A 58 -6.83 -8.08 -2.33
C SER A 58 -8.25 -7.70 -2.74
N PRO A 59 -8.50 -6.59 -3.46
CA PRO A 59 -9.85 -6.24 -3.88
C PRO A 59 -10.52 -7.30 -4.74
N GLY A 60 -9.75 -8.01 -5.57
CA GLY A 60 -10.23 -9.12 -6.40
C GLY A 60 -10.38 -10.44 -5.63
N GLN A 61 -9.57 -10.65 -4.61
CA GLN A 61 -9.59 -11.88 -3.80
C GLN A 61 -10.71 -11.86 -2.74
N TYR A 62 -10.99 -10.73 -2.11
CA TYR A 62 -12.02 -10.62 -1.07
C TYR A 62 -13.37 -11.19 -1.51
N PRO A 63 -13.90 -10.90 -2.71
CA PRO A 63 -15.17 -11.48 -3.16
C PRO A 63 -15.15 -13.00 -3.30
N ILE A 64 -13.99 -13.60 -3.62
CA ILE A 64 -13.84 -15.05 -3.70
C ILE A 64 -14.08 -15.69 -2.32
N PHE A 65 -13.81 -14.96 -1.24
CA PHE A 65 -14.08 -15.37 0.13
C PHE A 65 -15.41 -14.82 0.68
N GLY A 66 -16.27 -14.28 -0.18
CA GLY A 66 -17.53 -13.70 0.23
C GLY A 66 -17.40 -12.40 1.00
N GLN A 67 -16.37 -11.61 0.73
CA GLN A 67 -16.06 -10.39 1.46
C GLN A 67 -16.29 -9.16 0.57
N MET A 68 -16.96 -8.15 1.14
CA MET A 68 -17.17 -6.86 0.51
C MET A 68 -16.61 -5.76 1.41
N ILE A 69 -15.83 -4.86 0.85
CA ILE A 69 -15.35 -3.67 1.57
C ILE A 69 -16.54 -2.74 1.81
N TRP A 70 -16.82 -2.47 3.09
CA TRP A 70 -17.85 -1.52 3.49
C TRP A 70 -17.34 -0.09 3.55
N ALA A 71 -16.24 0.10 4.29
CA ALA A 71 -15.60 1.40 4.50
C ALA A 71 -14.17 1.22 5.00
N PRO A 72 -13.27 2.18 4.75
CA PRO A 72 -12.02 2.25 5.48
C PRO A 72 -12.28 2.61 6.95
N ASN A 73 -11.60 1.93 7.84
CA ASN A 73 -11.54 2.28 9.26
C ASN A 73 -10.20 3.00 9.54
N TRP A 74 -10.27 4.30 9.67
CA TRP A 74 -9.08 5.14 9.85
C TRP A 74 -8.39 4.91 11.20
N LYS A 75 -9.14 4.54 12.25
CA LYS A 75 -8.61 4.27 13.58
C LYS A 75 -7.85 2.95 13.66
N ASP A 76 -8.42 1.89 13.09
CA ASP A 76 -7.86 0.55 13.16
C ASP A 76 -6.98 0.22 11.96
N GLN A 77 -6.94 1.11 10.97
CA GLN A 77 -6.14 0.97 9.75
C GLN A 77 -6.46 -0.29 8.91
N VAL A 78 -7.71 -0.71 8.97
CA VAL A 78 -8.25 -1.85 8.24
C VAL A 78 -9.49 -1.44 7.44
N TYR A 79 -9.96 -2.34 6.58
CA TYR A 79 -11.29 -2.19 5.98
C TYR A 79 -12.34 -2.84 6.87
N ASN A 80 -13.43 -2.14 7.12
CA ASN A 80 -14.65 -2.76 7.62
C ASN A 80 -15.22 -3.62 6.51
N MET A 81 -15.41 -4.92 6.79
CA MET A 81 -15.83 -5.91 5.82
C MET A 81 -17.23 -6.39 6.11
N LEU A 82 -18.02 -6.56 5.05
CA LEU A 82 -19.25 -7.35 5.09
C LEU A 82 -18.96 -8.75 4.54
N TYR A 83 -19.60 -9.75 5.13
CA TYR A 83 -19.39 -11.15 4.78
C TYR A 83 -20.65 -11.75 4.20
N PHE A 84 -20.53 -12.38 3.03
CA PHE A 84 -21.58 -13.13 2.37
C PHE A 84 -21.34 -14.61 2.60
N PRO A 85 -22.28 -15.35 3.18
CA PRO A 85 -22.09 -16.77 3.39
C PRO A 85 -22.16 -17.52 2.05
N LYS A 86 -21.22 -18.42 1.85
CA LYS A 86 -21.20 -19.32 0.70
C LYS A 86 -22.27 -20.42 0.79
N ASP A 87 -22.70 -20.76 1.99
CA ASP A 87 -23.51 -21.95 2.32
C ASP A 87 -24.82 -21.63 3.03
N GLY A 88 -25.24 -20.37 3.06
CA GLY A 88 -26.41 -19.93 3.79
C GLY A 88 -26.24 -19.88 5.32
N SER A 89 -25.02 -20.10 5.82
CA SER A 89 -24.73 -19.96 7.25
C SER A 89 -24.79 -18.52 7.71
N LYS A 90 -24.95 -18.30 9.01
CA LYS A 90 -25.27 -17.05 9.70
C LYS A 90 -24.67 -15.80 9.08
N ILE A 91 -25.53 -14.91 8.63
CA ILE A 91 -25.22 -13.63 8.04
C ILE A 91 -25.24 -12.56 9.12
N ASN A 92 -24.13 -11.86 9.32
CA ASN A 92 -24.12 -10.56 9.98
C ASN A 92 -24.44 -9.46 8.95
N TYR A 93 -25.52 -9.63 8.21
CA TYR A 93 -25.79 -8.91 6.99
C TYR A 93 -27.26 -8.55 6.87
N PRO A 94 -27.62 -7.35 6.40
CA PRO A 94 -29.01 -7.06 6.06
C PRO A 94 -29.48 -8.05 5.01
N THR A 95 -30.42 -8.93 5.37
CA THR A 95 -30.91 -10.01 4.51
C THR A 95 -31.85 -9.52 3.41
N THR A 96 -32.23 -8.25 3.45
CA THR A 96 -33.15 -7.62 2.49
C THR A 96 -32.72 -6.20 2.19
N GLY A 97 -32.96 -5.75 0.98
CA GLY A 97 -32.75 -4.38 0.57
C GLY A 97 -31.46 -4.10 -0.17
N HIS A 98 -31.14 -2.84 -0.26
CA HIS A 98 -29.96 -2.34 -0.94
C HIS A 98 -28.70 -2.66 -0.11
N VAL A 99 -27.67 -3.19 -0.76
CA VAL A 99 -26.35 -3.31 -0.15
C VAL A 99 -25.83 -1.89 0.07
N PRO A 100 -25.67 -1.46 1.32
CA PRO A 100 -25.24 -0.09 1.53
C PRO A 100 -23.84 0.09 0.92
N SER A 101 -23.73 1.10 0.08
CA SER A 101 -22.43 1.66 -0.32
C SER A 101 -22.36 3.03 0.33
N LEU A 102 -21.29 3.32 1.02
CA LEU A 102 -21.04 4.68 1.51
C LEU A 102 -20.88 5.66 0.36
N ILE A 103 -20.76 5.14 -0.85
CA ILE A 103 -20.41 5.90 -2.02
C ILE A 103 -21.37 5.48 -3.15
N ASP A 104 -22.01 6.46 -3.73
CA ASP A 104 -22.89 6.25 -4.89
C ASP A 104 -22.03 6.02 -6.15
N HIS A 105 -21.59 4.78 -6.32
CA HIS A 105 -20.81 4.38 -7.48
C HIS A 105 -21.74 3.92 -8.60
N PRO A 106 -21.64 4.49 -9.83
CA PRO A 106 -22.56 4.18 -10.93
C PRO A 106 -22.68 2.69 -11.26
N GLY A 107 -21.58 1.93 -11.16
CA GLY A 107 -21.54 0.49 -11.46
C GLY A 107 -22.11 -0.41 -10.37
N VAL A 108 -22.30 0.07 -9.15
CA VAL A 108 -22.71 -0.73 -7.99
C VAL A 108 -23.80 -0.10 -7.14
N LYS A 109 -24.27 1.11 -7.46
CA LYS A 109 -25.32 1.80 -6.71
C LYS A 109 -26.64 1.03 -6.61
N HIS A 110 -26.86 0.09 -7.51
CA HIS A 110 -28.04 -0.79 -7.52
C HIS A 110 -27.72 -2.19 -7.01
N LEU A 111 -26.55 -2.40 -6.40
CA LEU A 111 -26.19 -3.68 -5.82
C LEU A 111 -27.15 -4.00 -4.66
N THR A 112 -27.89 -5.09 -4.78
CA THR A 112 -28.81 -5.58 -3.75
C THR A 112 -28.33 -6.91 -3.21
N TYR A 113 -28.80 -7.27 -2.01
CA TYR A 113 -28.52 -8.58 -1.44
C TYR A 113 -28.92 -9.71 -2.41
N ASP A 114 -30.07 -9.62 -3.05
CA ASP A 114 -30.56 -10.63 -3.99
C ASP A 114 -29.64 -10.87 -5.18
N LEU A 115 -28.91 -9.85 -5.61
CA LEU A 115 -27.94 -9.96 -6.70
C LEU A 115 -26.64 -10.68 -6.30
N VAL A 116 -26.34 -10.76 -5.02
CA VAL A 116 -25.08 -11.32 -4.53
C VAL A 116 -25.24 -12.54 -3.63
N LYS A 117 -26.44 -12.81 -3.10
CA LYS A 117 -26.71 -13.91 -2.15
C LYS A 117 -26.35 -15.30 -2.67
N ASN A 118 -26.48 -15.51 -3.97
CA ASN A 118 -26.26 -16.82 -4.59
C ASN A 118 -24.78 -17.11 -4.88
N TYR A 119 -23.90 -16.18 -4.58
CA TYR A 119 -22.46 -16.31 -4.78
C TYR A 119 -22.06 -16.81 -6.19
N SER A 120 -22.86 -16.43 -7.18
CA SER A 120 -22.61 -16.77 -8.58
C SER A 120 -21.44 -15.97 -9.16
N THR A 121 -20.86 -16.42 -10.28
CA THR A 121 -19.80 -15.67 -10.97
C THR A 121 -20.17 -14.20 -11.23
N PRO A 122 -21.39 -13.86 -11.70
CA PRO A 122 -21.79 -12.46 -11.82
C PRO A 122 -21.82 -11.71 -10.49
N ALA A 123 -22.19 -12.37 -9.40
CA ALA A 123 -22.18 -11.76 -8.05
C ALA A 123 -20.73 -11.45 -7.60
N VAL A 124 -19.83 -12.40 -7.72
CA VAL A 124 -18.41 -12.22 -7.41
C VAL A 124 -17.81 -11.09 -8.25
N THR A 125 -18.12 -11.04 -9.55
CA THR A 125 -17.65 -9.95 -10.42
C THR A 125 -18.14 -8.58 -9.96
N ARG A 126 -19.41 -8.44 -9.59
CA ARG A 126 -19.96 -7.18 -9.07
C ARG A 126 -19.29 -6.76 -7.76
N LEU A 127 -19.07 -7.70 -6.86
CA LEU A 127 -18.35 -7.45 -5.59
C LEU A 127 -16.89 -7.06 -5.86
N THR A 128 -16.25 -7.65 -6.86
CA THR A 128 -14.88 -7.27 -7.27
C THR A 128 -14.83 -5.82 -7.73
N TYR A 129 -15.74 -5.39 -8.60
CA TYR A 129 -15.82 -4.00 -9.05
C TYR A 129 -16.09 -3.04 -7.88
N HIS A 130 -16.99 -3.42 -6.96
CA HIS A 130 -17.25 -2.63 -5.77
C HIS A 130 -16.00 -2.49 -4.90
N ASN A 131 -15.31 -3.59 -4.58
CA ASN A 131 -14.12 -3.58 -3.76
C ASN A 131 -12.98 -2.79 -4.41
N LEU A 132 -12.80 -2.92 -5.72
CA LEU A 132 -11.82 -2.14 -6.46
C LEU A 132 -12.11 -0.64 -6.38
N TYR A 133 -13.37 -0.26 -6.55
CA TYR A 133 -13.79 1.13 -6.38
C TYR A 133 -13.52 1.66 -4.97
N MET A 134 -13.86 0.89 -3.93
CA MET A 134 -13.61 1.27 -2.54
C MET A 134 -12.11 1.41 -2.25
N TYR A 135 -11.29 0.62 -2.92
CA TYR A 135 -9.85 0.69 -2.81
C TYR A 135 -9.29 1.99 -3.40
N VAL A 136 -9.70 2.31 -4.63
CA VAL A 136 -9.34 3.57 -5.31
C VAL A 136 -9.84 4.78 -4.51
N TYR A 137 -11.10 4.74 -4.07
CA TYR A 137 -11.69 5.79 -3.22
C TYR A 137 -10.88 6.02 -1.94
N THR A 138 -10.44 4.93 -1.28
CA THR A 138 -9.60 5.03 -0.08
C THR A 138 -8.28 5.73 -0.41
N ALA A 139 -7.62 5.33 -1.50
CA ALA A 139 -6.36 5.94 -1.93
C ALA A 139 -6.51 7.43 -2.22
N GLU A 140 -7.59 7.85 -2.92
CA GLU A 140 -7.87 9.25 -3.24
C GLU A 140 -8.17 10.09 -1.98
N ASN A 141 -8.93 9.53 -1.03
CA ASN A 141 -9.22 10.24 0.22
C ASN A 141 -7.97 10.38 1.09
N VAL A 142 -7.14 9.33 1.19
CA VAL A 142 -5.85 9.43 1.88
C VAL A 142 -4.97 10.47 1.23
N GLU A 143 -4.93 10.55 -0.09
CA GLU A 143 -4.17 11.57 -0.79
C GLU A 143 -4.63 12.99 -0.42
N LYS A 144 -5.94 13.22 -0.40
CA LYS A 144 -6.51 14.50 0.03
C LYS A 144 -6.13 14.83 1.47
N LEU A 145 -6.25 13.85 2.38
CA LEU A 145 -5.89 14.01 3.78
C LEU A 145 -4.40 14.35 3.96
N VAL A 146 -3.51 13.58 3.33
CA VAL A 146 -2.05 13.78 3.42
C VAL A 146 -1.62 15.12 2.83
N ASN A 147 -2.28 15.59 1.77
CA ASN A 147 -1.93 16.84 1.11
C ASN A 147 -2.53 18.07 1.78
N SER A 148 -3.65 17.93 2.48
CA SER A 148 -4.41 19.07 3.00
C SER A 148 -4.36 19.20 4.52
N CYS A 149 -4.04 18.13 5.26
CA CYS A 149 -4.08 18.13 6.72
C CYS A 149 -2.66 18.07 7.30
N PRO A 150 -2.30 18.97 8.22
CA PRO A 150 -1.13 18.83 9.08
C PRO A 150 -1.18 17.53 9.89
N LEU A 151 -0.02 17.01 10.32
CA LEU A 151 0.06 15.76 11.09
C LEU A 151 -0.71 15.81 12.40
N GLU A 152 -0.83 17.00 13.01
CA GLU A 152 -1.60 17.23 14.25
C GLU A 152 -3.10 16.98 14.04
N ILE A 153 -3.63 17.38 12.89
CA ILE A 153 -5.04 17.11 12.52
C ILE A 153 -5.22 15.63 12.16
N LEU A 154 -4.27 15.05 11.44
CA LEU A 154 -4.31 13.62 11.14
C LEU A 154 -4.28 12.74 12.39
N ALA A 155 -3.62 13.18 13.47
CA ALA A 155 -3.55 12.46 14.74
C ALA A 155 -4.93 12.27 15.42
N GLU A 156 -5.93 13.06 15.07
CA GLU A 156 -7.31 12.87 15.53
C GLU A 156 -8.00 11.70 14.79
N LEU A 157 -7.57 11.40 13.56
CA LEU A 157 -8.21 10.44 12.67
C LEU A 157 -7.52 9.07 12.65
N ILE A 158 -6.18 9.06 12.74
CA ILE A 158 -5.37 7.85 12.59
C ILE A 158 -4.55 7.57 13.85
N PRO A 159 -4.05 6.32 14.05
CA PRO A 159 -3.28 5.97 15.24
C PRO A 159 -1.99 6.78 15.35
N ASN A 160 -1.61 7.10 16.60
CA ASN A 160 -0.39 7.84 16.87
C ASN A 160 0.87 7.15 16.31
N ASP A 161 0.91 5.82 16.34
CA ASP A 161 2.05 5.07 15.78
C ASP A 161 2.22 5.32 14.28
N LEU A 162 1.11 5.41 13.52
CA LEU A 162 1.18 5.76 12.11
C LEU A 162 1.61 7.22 11.91
N ILE A 163 1.16 8.13 12.78
CA ILE A 163 1.65 9.52 12.80
C ILE A 163 3.18 9.55 13.00
N GLN A 164 3.72 8.74 13.91
CA GLN A 164 5.17 8.67 14.12
C GLN A 164 5.90 8.15 12.86
N VAL A 165 5.32 7.18 12.15
CA VAL A 165 5.84 6.73 10.85
C VAL A 165 5.86 7.89 9.84
N LEU A 166 4.76 8.61 9.68
CA LEU A 166 4.69 9.73 8.73
C LEU A 166 5.65 10.87 9.08
N LYS A 167 5.77 11.17 10.37
CA LYS A 167 6.72 12.17 10.90
C LYS A 167 8.16 11.77 10.62
N SER A 168 8.51 10.52 10.87
CA SER A 168 9.87 10.03 10.62
C SER A 168 10.22 10.08 9.13
N MET A 169 9.24 9.89 8.23
CA MET A 169 9.47 10.06 6.80
C MET A 169 9.83 11.51 6.45
N GLU A 170 9.12 12.50 7.00
CA GLU A 170 9.46 13.91 6.80
C GLU A 170 10.88 14.21 7.29
N GLU A 171 11.23 13.67 8.46
CA GLU A 171 12.57 13.85 9.05
C GLU A 171 13.65 13.17 8.19
N MET A 172 13.44 11.93 7.72
CA MET A 172 14.40 11.23 6.85
C MET A 172 14.71 11.99 5.56
N PHE A 173 13.73 12.64 4.96
CA PHE A 173 13.91 13.39 3.70
C PHE A 173 14.70 14.70 3.88
N THR A 174 14.90 15.15 5.10
CA THR A 174 15.60 16.41 5.44
C THR A 174 16.85 16.21 6.29
N ALA A 175 17.02 15.03 6.90
CA ALA A 175 18.12 14.74 7.77
C ALA A 175 19.43 14.49 6.99
N PRO A 176 20.58 14.85 7.56
CA PRO A 176 21.88 14.49 7.01
C PRO A 176 22.18 12.99 7.09
N ASP A 177 21.54 12.27 8.01
CA ASP A 177 21.66 10.82 8.22
C ASP A 177 20.26 10.20 8.30
N PRO A 178 19.66 9.81 7.16
CA PRO A 178 18.34 9.18 7.10
C PRO A 178 18.28 7.82 7.79
N ILE A 179 19.39 7.07 7.83
CA ILE A 179 19.45 5.76 8.49
C ILE A 179 19.32 5.92 9.99
N LEU A 180 20.01 6.90 10.58
CA LEU A 180 19.89 7.19 12.01
C LEU A 180 18.46 7.60 12.39
N VAL A 181 17.77 8.36 11.54
CA VAL A 181 16.34 8.68 11.73
C VAL A 181 15.49 7.42 11.69
N PHE A 182 15.69 6.55 10.69
CA PHE A 182 14.98 5.28 10.62
C PHE A 182 15.18 4.45 11.89
N GLU A 183 16.40 4.30 12.38
CA GLU A 183 16.71 3.51 13.59
C GLU A 183 16.00 4.08 14.84
N ARG A 184 15.92 5.41 14.98
CA ARG A 184 15.19 6.08 16.08
C ARG A 184 13.70 5.73 16.10
N TYR A 185 13.08 5.58 14.93
CA TYR A 185 11.65 5.29 14.78
C TYR A 185 11.37 3.82 14.49
N ARG A 186 12.37 2.96 14.51
CA ARG A 186 12.30 1.55 14.09
C ARG A 186 11.12 0.78 14.71
N SER A 187 10.84 0.98 16.01
CA SER A 187 9.75 0.31 16.71
C SER A 187 8.37 0.57 16.13
N TYR A 188 8.16 1.74 15.55
CA TYR A 188 6.87 2.07 14.90
C TYR A 188 6.73 1.36 13.54
N TYR A 189 7.82 1.19 12.82
CA TYR A 189 7.79 0.48 11.54
C TYR A 189 7.51 -1.01 11.69
N VAL A 190 8.02 -1.65 12.76
CA VAL A 190 7.76 -3.07 13.05
C VAL A 190 6.27 -3.36 13.13
N LYS A 191 5.53 -2.48 13.78
CA LYS A 191 4.09 -2.65 13.96
C LYS A 191 3.32 -2.69 12.64
N TYR A 192 3.76 -1.97 11.62
CA TYR A 192 3.10 -1.91 10.31
C TYR A 192 3.69 -2.86 9.26
N GLY A 193 4.97 -3.21 9.36
CA GLY A 193 5.67 -4.08 8.41
C GLY A 193 5.70 -5.56 8.78
N GLY A 194 5.38 -5.91 10.04
CA GLY A 194 5.55 -7.25 10.58
C GLY A 194 7.00 -7.58 10.94
N GLU A 195 7.19 -8.61 11.77
CA GLU A 195 8.51 -9.01 12.27
C GLU A 195 9.48 -9.47 11.16
N ASN A 196 8.94 -9.96 10.03
CA ASN A 196 9.76 -10.46 8.92
C ASN A 196 10.57 -9.36 8.21
N VAL A 197 10.19 -8.09 8.33
CA VAL A 197 10.94 -6.95 7.75
C VAL A 197 12.22 -6.66 8.53
N MET A 198 12.33 -7.19 9.75
CA MET A 198 13.42 -6.90 10.68
C MET A 198 14.60 -7.87 10.57
N ASN A 199 14.39 -9.02 9.93
CA ASN A 199 15.41 -10.06 9.76
C ASN A 199 16.08 -10.01 8.37
N ILE A 200 15.94 -8.90 7.66
CA ILE A 200 16.77 -8.70 6.48
C ILE A 200 18.17 -8.46 6.97
N ASP A 201 19.03 -9.46 6.80
CA ASP A 201 20.41 -9.43 7.18
C ASP A 201 21.08 -8.21 6.51
N LYS A 202 21.86 -7.45 7.26
CA LYS A 202 22.55 -6.26 6.75
C LYS A 202 23.38 -6.60 5.51
N ASP A 203 23.97 -7.80 5.51
CA ASP A 203 24.73 -8.31 4.38
C ASP A 203 23.89 -8.53 3.11
N VAL A 204 22.59 -8.88 3.26
CA VAL A 204 21.67 -9.00 2.12
C VAL A 204 21.33 -7.62 1.56
N ILE A 205 21.25 -6.61 2.41
CA ILE A 205 20.92 -5.24 2.00
C ILE A 205 22.14 -4.57 1.37
N ASP A 206 23.31 -4.72 1.98
CA ASP A 206 24.57 -4.20 1.43
C ASP A 206 24.83 -4.80 0.03
N ASN A 207 24.53 -6.08 -0.15
CA ASN A 207 24.59 -6.73 -1.48
C ASN A 207 23.43 -6.36 -2.42
N PHE A 208 22.30 -5.85 -1.94
CA PHE A 208 21.16 -5.45 -2.78
C PHE A 208 21.47 -4.19 -3.61
N PHE A 209 22.31 -3.30 -3.09
CA PHE A 209 22.75 -2.10 -3.83
C PHE A 209 23.97 -2.35 -4.71
N ASP A 210 24.72 -3.43 -4.46
CA ASP A 210 25.72 -3.97 -5.39
C ASP A 210 25.08 -4.69 -6.61
N PHE A 211 23.76 -4.88 -6.60
CA PHE A 211 22.98 -5.19 -7.79
C PHE A 211 22.91 -3.93 -8.68
N VAL A 212 24.04 -3.58 -9.23
CA VAL A 212 24.11 -2.80 -10.46
C VAL A 212 23.19 -3.52 -11.45
N PRO A 213 22.25 -2.81 -12.11
CA PRO A 213 21.48 -3.42 -13.17
C PRO A 213 22.48 -4.12 -14.07
N LEU A 214 22.28 -5.43 -14.27
CA LEU A 214 23.14 -6.24 -15.12
C LEU A 214 23.26 -5.48 -16.45
N SER A 215 24.32 -4.69 -16.57
CA SER A 215 24.67 -4.14 -17.88
C SER A 215 24.77 -5.34 -18.80
N ASP A 216 24.42 -5.17 -20.07
CA ASP A 216 24.49 -6.22 -21.09
C ASP A 216 25.80 -7.02 -21.03
N ALA A 217 26.87 -6.43 -20.50
CA ALA A 217 28.16 -7.04 -20.26
C ALA A 217 28.18 -8.08 -19.12
N ALA A 218 27.38 -7.93 -18.07
CA ALA A 218 27.28 -8.92 -16.99
C ALA A 218 26.42 -10.10 -17.40
N HIS A 219 25.34 -9.83 -18.12
CA HIS A 219 24.48 -10.86 -18.70
C HIS A 219 25.24 -11.71 -19.74
N ALA A 220 26.06 -11.07 -20.57
CA ALA A 220 26.95 -11.76 -21.52
C ALA A 220 28.03 -12.62 -20.84
N LYS A 221 28.52 -12.22 -19.63
CA LYS A 221 29.46 -13.05 -18.86
C LYS A 221 28.80 -14.27 -18.24
N GLU A 222 27.56 -14.16 -17.80
CA GLU A 222 26.82 -15.26 -17.19
C GLU A 222 26.36 -16.29 -18.21
N LEU A 223 25.92 -15.85 -19.39
CA LEU A 223 25.62 -16.70 -20.54
C LEU A 223 26.88 -17.48 -21.04
N LYS A 224 28.05 -16.85 -21.02
CA LYS A 224 29.32 -17.52 -21.37
C LYS A 224 29.77 -18.55 -20.31
N LYS A 225 29.37 -18.43 -19.05
CA LYS A 225 29.62 -19.43 -17.99
C LYS A 225 28.70 -20.65 -18.15
N GLN A 226 27.44 -20.43 -18.56
CA GLN A 226 26.46 -21.51 -18.75
C GLN A 226 26.73 -22.32 -20.01
N SER A 227 27.31 -21.74 -21.05
CA SER A 227 27.65 -22.43 -22.32
C SER A 227 28.94 -23.25 -22.22
N LYS A 228 29.65 -23.25 -21.09
CA LYS A 228 30.87 -24.04 -20.85
C LYS A 228 30.66 -25.20 -19.87
N LYS A 229 29.42 -25.47 -19.46
CA LYS A 229 28.98 -26.67 -18.76
C LYS A 229 28.17 -27.58 -19.70
#